data_1c763c6e55dd0dabe03fc8a829f759b5
#
_entry.id   1c763c6e55dd0dabe03fc8a829f759b5
#
_cell.length_a   1.000
_cell.length_b   1.000
_cell.length_c   1.000
_cell.angle_alpha   90.00
_cell.angle_beta   90.00
_cell.angle_gamma   90.00
#
_symmetry.space_group_name_H-M   'P 1'
#
loop_
_entity.id
_entity.type
_entity.pdbx_description
1 polymer ?
#
loop_
_entity_poly.entity_id
_entity_poly.type
_entity_poly.pdbx_seq_one_letter_code
_entity_poly.pdbx_strand_id
1 'polypeptide(L)'
;MPIALLPSLLLQILVVGYTPGPANIYALAMSLKHGRRRSLVMWLGLLAGFSVAVTVTAVLAHFIGVEFSSGIGYLKYIGAAYILFLALRMWRNRGVARENDGGECSFASGMIVQMTNAKMLLFDLTAFSTFVLPYSNSLADLLTVAAWLLLAGPGANLLWLLAGAYLRRFFAGHQRQTAAVCASALALCAAYIVFSSK
;
A
#
# COMPACT_ATOMS: atom_id res chain seq x y z
N MET A 1 -20.10 4.81 7.14
CA MET A 1 -19.31 6.01 6.72
C MET A 1 -20.22 7.02 6.05
N PRO A 2 -20.19 8.35 6.39
CA PRO A 2 -20.92 9.39 5.66
C PRO A 2 -20.46 9.52 4.20
N ILE A 3 -21.39 9.64 3.27
CA ILE A 3 -21.10 9.78 1.82
C ILE A 3 -20.21 11.01 1.52
N ALA A 4 -20.33 12.06 2.31
CA ALA A 4 -19.51 13.27 2.20
C ALA A 4 -17.99 13.01 2.34
N LEU A 5 -17.59 11.92 2.96
CA LEU A 5 -16.18 11.54 3.15
C LEU A 5 -15.63 10.68 1.99
N LEU A 6 -16.50 10.23 1.07
CA LEU A 6 -16.07 9.41 -0.06
C LEU A 6 -14.99 10.08 -0.92
N PRO A 7 -15.07 11.39 -1.27
CA PRO A 7 -14.00 12.04 -2.03
C PRO A 7 -12.66 12.03 -1.31
N SER A 8 -12.64 12.22 0.01
CA SER A 8 -11.42 12.20 0.82
C SER A 8 -10.82 10.80 0.90
N LEU A 9 -11.66 9.76 1.04
CA LEU A 9 -11.23 8.37 0.99
C LEU A 9 -10.64 8.03 -0.39
N LEU A 10 -11.30 8.42 -1.48
CA LEU A 10 -10.80 8.20 -2.83
C LEU A 10 -9.47 8.93 -3.07
N LEU A 11 -9.35 10.16 -2.58
CA LEU A 11 -8.08 10.89 -2.66
C LEU A 11 -6.96 10.18 -1.90
N GLN A 12 -7.23 9.68 -0.70
CA GLN A 12 -6.26 8.91 0.08
C GLN A 12 -5.88 7.60 -0.64
N ILE A 13 -6.85 6.89 -1.23
CA ILE A 13 -6.63 5.70 -2.04
C ILE A 13 -5.71 6.02 -3.23
N LEU A 14 -5.98 7.09 -3.96
CA LEU A 14 -5.16 7.51 -5.09
C LEU A 14 -3.75 7.89 -4.65
N VAL A 15 -3.62 8.76 -3.66
CA VAL A 15 -2.31 9.25 -3.21
C VAL A 15 -1.48 8.11 -2.61
N VAL A 16 -2.03 7.38 -1.63
CA VAL A 16 -1.26 6.34 -0.93
C VAL A 16 -1.19 5.05 -1.77
N GLY A 17 -2.27 4.61 -2.37
CA GLY A 17 -2.30 3.37 -3.16
C GLY A 17 -1.36 3.43 -4.37
N TYR A 18 -1.40 4.53 -5.13
CA TYR A 18 -0.66 4.66 -6.38
C TYR A 18 0.76 5.21 -6.22
N THR A 19 1.11 5.79 -5.06
CA THR A 19 2.52 6.11 -4.78
C THR A 19 3.37 4.84 -4.74
N PRO A 20 4.61 4.94 -5.23
CA PRO A 20 5.52 3.80 -5.23
C PRO A 20 5.72 3.27 -3.81
N GLY A 21 5.48 1.99 -3.64
CA GLY A 21 5.68 1.25 -2.40
C GLY A 21 6.25 -0.14 -2.70
N PRO A 22 6.57 -0.95 -1.67
CA PRO A 22 7.22 -2.25 -1.85
C PRO A 22 6.51 -3.14 -2.88
N ALA A 23 5.19 -3.31 -2.77
CA ALA A 23 4.42 -4.15 -3.68
C ALA A 23 4.33 -3.55 -5.10
N ASN A 24 4.18 -2.22 -5.24
CA ASN A 24 4.15 -1.55 -6.53
C ASN A 24 5.49 -1.70 -7.27
N ILE A 25 6.60 -1.47 -6.56
CA ILE A 25 7.95 -1.63 -7.12
C ILE A 25 8.23 -3.10 -7.44
N TYR A 26 7.78 -4.02 -6.59
CA TYR A 26 7.91 -5.45 -6.85
C TYR A 26 7.14 -5.87 -8.11
N ALA A 27 5.90 -5.39 -8.27
CA ALA A 27 5.09 -5.64 -9.47
C ALA A 27 5.77 -5.12 -10.74
N LEU A 28 6.32 -3.90 -10.68
CA LEU A 28 7.11 -3.30 -11.75
C LEU A 28 8.35 -4.17 -12.09
N ALA A 29 9.17 -4.50 -11.08
CA ALA A 29 10.43 -5.23 -11.25
C ALA A 29 10.18 -6.64 -11.83
N MET A 30 9.16 -7.35 -11.32
CA MET A 30 8.81 -8.67 -11.82
C MET A 30 8.30 -8.63 -13.27
N SER A 31 7.52 -7.60 -13.62
CA SER A 31 7.06 -7.38 -14.99
C SER A 31 8.22 -7.10 -15.95
N LEU A 32 9.20 -6.33 -15.51
CA LEU A 32 10.42 -6.07 -16.28
C LEU A 32 11.25 -7.33 -16.50
N LYS A 33 11.38 -8.19 -15.49
CA LYS A 33 12.24 -9.39 -15.52
C LYS A 33 11.57 -10.56 -16.21
N HIS A 34 10.32 -10.87 -15.88
CA HIS A 34 9.63 -12.11 -16.30
C HIS A 34 8.57 -11.90 -17.37
N GLY A 35 8.30 -10.65 -17.74
CA GLY A 35 7.28 -10.29 -18.70
C GLY A 35 5.86 -10.30 -18.12
N ARG A 36 4.94 -9.70 -18.88
CA ARG A 36 3.55 -9.44 -18.45
C ARG A 36 2.80 -10.69 -18.00
N ARG A 37 2.84 -11.76 -18.79
CA ARG A 37 2.00 -12.96 -18.58
C ARG A 37 2.32 -13.66 -17.25
N ARG A 38 3.61 -13.81 -16.93
CA ARG A 38 4.06 -14.46 -15.70
C ARG A 38 3.78 -13.59 -14.48
N SER A 39 3.97 -12.29 -14.62
CA SER A 39 3.73 -11.33 -13.53
C SER A 39 2.25 -11.15 -13.20
N LEU A 40 1.31 -11.45 -14.11
CA LEU A 40 -0.12 -11.47 -13.80
C LEU A 40 -0.48 -12.56 -12.79
N VAL A 41 0.17 -13.72 -12.84
CA VAL A 41 -0.03 -14.77 -11.81
C VAL A 41 0.46 -14.30 -10.45
N MET A 42 1.61 -13.64 -10.41
CA MET A 42 2.10 -13.02 -9.18
C MET A 42 1.17 -11.89 -8.70
N TRP A 43 0.60 -11.09 -9.61
CA TRP A 43 -0.37 -10.04 -9.25
C TRP A 43 -1.65 -10.64 -8.63
N LEU A 44 -2.13 -11.79 -9.08
CA LEU A 44 -3.22 -12.51 -8.40
C LEU A 44 -2.83 -12.87 -6.96
N GLY A 45 -1.57 -13.19 -6.70
CA GLY A 45 -1.04 -13.36 -5.34
C GLY A 45 -1.08 -12.06 -4.54
N LEU A 46 -0.67 -10.92 -5.13
CA LEU A 46 -0.80 -9.60 -4.50
C LEU A 46 -2.27 -9.28 -4.16
N LEU A 47 -3.20 -9.56 -5.06
CA LEU A 47 -4.64 -9.39 -4.84
C LEU A 47 -5.13 -10.24 -3.66
N ALA A 48 -4.81 -11.54 -3.65
CA ALA A 48 -5.20 -12.45 -2.58
C ALA A 48 -4.59 -12.02 -1.23
N GLY A 49 -3.30 -11.67 -1.20
CA GLY A 49 -2.62 -11.19 -0.01
C GLY A 49 -3.23 -9.88 0.53
N PHE A 50 -3.62 -8.96 -0.37
CA PHE A 50 -4.32 -7.74 0.02
C PHE A 50 -5.70 -8.05 0.62
N SER A 51 -6.47 -8.96 0.01
CA SER A 51 -7.78 -9.36 0.49
C SER A 51 -7.71 -9.92 1.91
N VAL A 52 -6.74 -10.80 2.17
CA VAL A 52 -6.50 -11.34 3.52
C VAL A 52 -6.10 -10.24 4.49
N ALA A 53 -5.11 -9.42 4.12
CA ALA A 53 -4.57 -8.38 4.98
C ALA A 53 -5.63 -7.34 5.37
N VAL A 54 -6.41 -6.82 4.41
CA VAL A 54 -7.43 -5.80 4.67
C VAL A 54 -8.58 -6.37 5.51
N THR A 55 -8.96 -7.64 5.28
CA THR A 55 -10.00 -8.30 6.10
C THR A 55 -9.53 -8.49 7.54
N VAL A 56 -8.32 -8.98 7.73
CA VAL A 56 -7.71 -9.12 9.07
C VAL A 56 -7.62 -7.76 9.76
N THR A 57 -7.19 -6.73 9.05
CA THR A 57 -7.10 -5.37 9.61
C THR A 57 -8.48 -4.81 9.96
N ALA A 58 -9.51 -5.07 9.16
CA ALA A 58 -10.89 -4.67 9.47
C ALA A 58 -11.42 -5.35 10.74
N VAL A 59 -11.18 -6.65 10.88
CA VAL A 59 -11.56 -7.42 12.08
C VAL A 59 -10.82 -6.90 13.31
N LEU A 60 -9.51 -6.70 13.21
CA LEU A 60 -8.72 -6.12 14.31
C LEU A 60 -9.19 -4.71 14.67
N ALA A 61 -9.48 -3.87 13.67
CA ALA A 61 -10.00 -2.51 13.88
C ALA A 61 -11.35 -2.52 14.59
N HIS A 62 -12.23 -3.48 14.29
CA HIS A 62 -13.50 -3.66 14.98
C HIS A 62 -13.29 -3.92 16.48
N PHE A 63 -12.45 -4.89 16.82
CA PHE A 63 -12.18 -5.22 18.23
C PHE A 63 -11.46 -4.08 18.97
N ILE A 64 -10.46 -3.45 18.35
CA ILE A 64 -9.76 -2.30 18.93
C ILE A 64 -10.72 -1.11 19.10
N GLY A 65 -11.60 -0.86 18.14
CA GLY A 65 -12.57 0.23 18.19
C GLY A 65 -13.60 0.07 19.31
N VAL A 66 -13.94 -1.17 19.68
CA VAL A 66 -14.86 -1.47 20.79
C VAL A 66 -14.17 -1.25 22.15
N GLU A 67 -12.91 -1.63 22.30
CA GLU A 67 -12.23 -1.65 23.59
C GLU A 67 -11.28 -0.46 23.84
N PHE A 68 -10.73 0.17 22.77
CA PHE A 68 -9.67 1.18 22.88
C PHE A 68 -9.94 2.46 22.05
N SER A 69 -11.09 3.07 22.23
CA SER A 69 -11.42 4.33 21.51
C SER A 69 -10.39 5.47 21.71
N SER A 70 -9.69 5.49 22.84
CA SER A 70 -8.66 6.49 23.15
C SER A 70 -7.27 6.17 22.60
N GLY A 71 -6.98 4.91 22.25
CA GLY A 71 -5.67 4.46 21.77
C GLY A 71 -5.47 4.57 20.25
N ILE A 72 -6.54 4.68 19.48
CA ILE A 72 -6.52 4.69 18.00
C ILE A 72 -5.69 5.88 17.47
N GLY A 73 -5.70 7.02 18.16
CA GLY A 73 -4.92 8.19 17.77
C GLY A 73 -3.41 7.98 17.69
N TYR A 74 -2.86 7.03 18.44
CA TYR A 74 -1.41 6.73 18.41
C TYR A 74 -0.99 5.84 17.25
N LEU A 75 -1.90 5.02 16.68
CA LEU A 75 -1.61 4.14 15.55
C LEU A 75 -1.15 4.90 14.29
N LYS A 76 -1.64 6.13 14.09
CA LYS A 76 -1.21 7.01 13.00
C LYS A 76 0.28 7.34 13.06
N TYR A 77 0.84 7.55 14.25
CA TYR A 77 2.26 7.87 14.43
C TYR A 77 3.15 6.66 14.13
N ILE A 78 2.71 5.46 14.51
CA ILE A 78 3.40 4.20 14.14
C ILE A 78 3.40 4.05 12.62
N GLY A 79 2.25 4.34 11.98
CA GLY A 79 2.11 4.34 10.54
C GLY A 79 3.05 5.30 9.82
N ALA A 80 3.05 6.54 10.25
CA ALA A 80 3.91 7.58 9.69
C ALA A 80 5.39 7.25 9.87
N ALA A 81 5.80 6.77 11.05
CA ALA A 81 7.18 6.36 11.33
C ALA A 81 7.63 5.23 10.39
N TYR A 82 6.74 4.25 10.12
CA TYR A 82 7.07 3.17 9.20
C TYR A 82 7.16 3.63 7.74
N ILE A 83 6.26 4.51 7.28
CA ILE A 83 6.32 5.08 5.93
C ILE A 83 7.62 5.89 5.76
N LEU A 84 8.02 6.63 6.79
CA LEU A 84 9.30 7.35 6.83
C LEU A 84 10.50 6.39 6.79
N PHE A 85 10.45 5.30 7.54
CA PHE A 85 11.46 4.24 7.48
C PHE A 85 11.60 3.66 6.07
N LEU A 86 10.48 3.39 5.37
CA LEU A 86 10.49 2.92 3.98
C LEU A 86 11.09 3.96 3.03
N ALA A 87 10.75 5.23 3.20
CA ALA A 87 11.31 6.34 2.42
C ALA A 87 12.83 6.39 2.58
N LEU A 88 13.33 6.33 3.82
CA LEU A 88 14.77 6.32 4.12
C LEU A 88 15.47 5.07 3.56
N ARG A 89 14.84 3.91 3.66
CA ARG A 89 15.37 2.65 3.09
C ARG A 89 15.48 2.74 1.57
N MET A 90 14.46 3.28 0.88
CA MET A 90 14.51 3.51 -0.56
C MET A 90 15.62 4.50 -0.96
N TRP A 91 15.76 5.59 -0.21
CA TRP A 91 16.81 6.58 -0.43
C TRP A 91 18.21 5.97 -0.30
N ARG A 92 18.44 5.17 0.76
CA ARG A 92 19.74 4.53 1.03
C ARG A 92 20.09 3.45 0.00
N ASN A 93 19.13 2.64 -0.42
CA ASN A 93 19.35 1.53 -1.34
C ASN A 93 19.39 1.95 -2.81
N ARG A 94 19.31 3.27 -3.11
CA ARG A 94 19.43 3.85 -4.46
C ARG A 94 18.57 3.19 -5.53
N GLY A 95 17.42 2.62 -5.15
CA GLY A 95 16.46 2.02 -6.07
C GLY A 95 16.89 0.68 -6.68
N VAL A 96 18.03 0.16 -6.30
CA VAL A 96 18.43 -1.18 -6.74
C VAL A 96 17.67 -2.18 -5.88
N ALA A 97 16.56 -2.70 -6.41
CA ALA A 97 16.16 -4.05 -6.03
C ALA A 97 17.40 -4.92 -6.33
N ARG A 98 18.04 -5.44 -5.27
CA ARG A 98 19.22 -6.29 -5.42
C ARG A 98 18.87 -7.37 -6.44
N GLU A 99 19.65 -7.45 -7.51
CA GLU A 99 19.57 -8.51 -8.53
C GLU A 99 19.62 -9.92 -7.92
N ASN A 100 20.06 -10.02 -6.65
CA ASN A 100 20.19 -11.28 -5.90
C ASN A 100 18.95 -11.70 -5.10
N ASP A 101 17.92 -10.87 -4.93
CA ASP A 101 16.63 -11.37 -4.50
C ASP A 101 15.94 -11.99 -5.71
N GLY A 102 16.41 -13.19 -6.07
CA GLY A 102 15.83 -14.07 -7.07
C GLY A 102 14.43 -14.56 -6.69
N GLY A 103 13.59 -13.64 -6.22
CA GLY A 103 12.20 -13.91 -5.88
C GLY A 103 11.51 -14.53 -7.08
N GLU A 104 10.99 -15.74 -6.88
CA GLU A 104 10.16 -16.40 -7.88
C GLU A 104 8.97 -15.50 -8.21
N CYS A 105 8.75 -15.27 -9.50
CA CYS A 105 7.55 -14.59 -9.97
C CYS A 105 6.38 -15.58 -9.93
N SER A 106 5.87 -15.85 -8.72
CA SER A 106 4.84 -16.83 -8.42
C SER A 106 3.67 -16.19 -7.65
N PHE A 107 2.53 -16.88 -7.62
CA PHE A 107 1.39 -16.48 -6.78
C PHE A 107 1.79 -16.33 -5.31
N ALA A 108 2.54 -17.31 -4.77
CA ALA A 108 2.96 -17.31 -3.38
C ALA A 108 3.86 -16.11 -3.05
N SER A 109 4.79 -15.76 -3.93
CA SER A 109 5.66 -14.60 -3.72
C SER A 109 4.86 -13.28 -3.70
N GLY A 110 3.88 -13.12 -4.59
CA GLY A 110 2.98 -11.97 -4.57
C GLY A 110 2.18 -11.88 -3.27
N MET A 111 1.61 -13.01 -2.83
CA MET A 111 0.84 -13.08 -1.59
C MET A 111 1.68 -12.69 -0.37
N ILE A 112 2.88 -13.25 -0.23
CA ILE A 112 3.80 -12.93 0.88
C ILE A 112 4.19 -11.46 0.87
N VAL A 113 4.59 -10.92 -0.29
CA VAL A 113 4.99 -9.51 -0.43
C VAL A 113 3.85 -8.59 -0.01
N GLN A 114 2.62 -8.90 -0.34
CA GLN A 114 1.49 -8.05 0.02
C GLN A 114 1.10 -8.18 1.50
N MET A 115 1.08 -9.41 2.05
CA MET A 115 0.76 -9.63 3.47
C MET A 115 1.80 -8.99 4.41
N THR A 116 3.06 -8.93 3.97
CA THR A 116 4.16 -8.28 4.71
C THR A 116 4.34 -6.81 4.35
N ASN A 117 3.48 -6.27 3.50
CA ASN A 117 3.53 -4.87 3.06
C ASN A 117 2.95 -3.94 4.13
N ALA A 118 3.79 -3.56 5.07
CA ALA A 118 3.37 -2.70 6.17
C ALA A 118 2.84 -1.33 5.70
N LYS A 119 3.25 -0.81 4.52
CA LYS A 119 2.62 0.39 3.93
C LYS A 119 1.12 0.19 3.75
N MET A 120 0.69 -0.97 3.26
CA MET A 120 -0.72 -1.25 3.02
C MET A 120 -1.46 -1.56 4.31
N LEU A 121 -0.86 -2.32 5.23
CA LEU A 121 -1.47 -2.54 6.56
C LEU A 121 -1.77 -1.24 7.28
N LEU A 122 -0.84 -0.28 7.22
CA LEU A 122 -1.01 1.03 7.83
C LEU A 122 -2.00 1.90 7.06
N PHE A 123 -2.02 1.79 5.75
CA PHE A 123 -3.01 2.45 4.91
C PHE A 123 -4.43 1.97 5.26
N ASP A 124 -4.64 0.66 5.36
CA ASP A 124 -5.92 0.05 5.73
C ASP A 124 -6.34 0.50 7.13
N LEU A 125 -5.42 0.45 8.10
CA LEU A 125 -5.68 0.88 9.46
C LEU A 125 -6.02 2.37 9.54
N THR A 126 -5.29 3.22 8.80
CA THR A 126 -5.57 4.67 8.72
C THR A 126 -6.93 4.93 8.07
N ALA A 127 -7.27 4.19 7.01
CA ALA A 127 -8.56 4.32 6.36
C ALA A 127 -9.71 3.96 7.32
N PHE A 128 -9.61 2.87 8.07
CA PHE A 128 -10.61 2.47 9.04
C PHE A 128 -10.72 3.45 10.21
N SER A 129 -9.59 3.86 10.79
CA SER A 129 -9.57 4.77 11.94
C SER A 129 -10.04 6.19 11.60
N THR A 130 -9.87 6.62 10.36
CA THR A 130 -10.26 7.98 9.93
C THR A 130 -11.67 8.04 9.38
N PHE A 131 -12.08 7.05 8.59
CA PHE A 131 -13.33 7.15 7.81
C PHE A 131 -14.47 6.28 8.35
N VAL A 132 -14.18 5.27 9.18
CA VAL A 132 -15.21 4.34 9.67
C VAL A 132 -15.41 4.45 11.17
N LEU A 133 -14.38 4.20 11.97
CA LEU A 133 -14.49 4.10 13.43
C LEU A 133 -15.05 5.34 14.13
N PRO A 134 -14.84 6.61 13.67
CA PRO A 134 -15.48 7.78 14.29
C PRO A 134 -17.00 7.81 14.13
N TYR A 135 -17.56 7.02 13.21
CA TYR A 135 -18.98 7.03 12.85
C TYR A 135 -19.69 5.70 13.12
N SER A 136 -18.97 4.60 13.13
CA SER A 136 -19.54 3.27 13.32
C SER A 136 -18.45 2.26 13.73
N ASN A 137 -18.79 1.43 14.73
CA ASN A 137 -17.97 0.27 15.12
C ASN A 137 -18.50 -1.04 14.49
N SER A 138 -19.43 -0.93 13.53
CA SER A 138 -20.01 -2.11 12.87
C SER A 138 -18.96 -2.80 11.98
N LEU A 139 -18.80 -4.11 12.15
CA LEU A 139 -17.96 -4.92 11.28
C LEU A 139 -18.44 -4.85 9.80
N ALA A 140 -19.76 -4.72 9.58
CA ALA A 140 -20.31 -4.60 8.22
C ALA A 140 -19.85 -3.32 7.52
N ASP A 141 -19.78 -2.18 8.23
CA ASP A 141 -19.29 -0.93 7.67
C ASP A 141 -17.80 -0.99 7.37
N LEU A 142 -17.01 -1.62 8.25
CA LEU A 142 -15.57 -1.85 8.03
C LEU A 142 -15.33 -2.73 6.80
N LEU A 143 -16.07 -3.84 6.67
CA LEU A 143 -15.98 -4.73 5.51
C LEU A 143 -16.45 -4.06 4.21
N THR A 144 -17.43 -3.17 4.28
CA THR A 144 -17.87 -2.38 3.11
C THR A 144 -16.74 -1.46 2.63
N VAL A 145 -16.06 -0.75 3.52
CA VAL A 145 -14.91 0.07 3.17
C VAL A 145 -13.74 -0.81 2.72
N ALA A 146 -13.50 -1.96 3.35
CA ALA A 146 -12.50 -2.93 2.91
C ALA A 146 -12.72 -3.36 1.45
N ALA A 147 -13.97 -3.58 1.04
CA ALA A 147 -14.30 -3.91 -0.36
C ALA A 147 -13.93 -2.78 -1.34
N TRP A 148 -14.11 -1.52 -0.96
CA TRP A 148 -13.64 -0.37 -1.75
C TRP A 148 -12.11 -0.32 -1.83
N LEU A 149 -11.41 -0.59 -0.72
CA LEU A 149 -9.95 -0.65 -0.70
C LEU A 149 -9.41 -1.79 -1.57
N LEU A 150 -10.12 -2.93 -1.65
CA LEU A 150 -9.80 -4.05 -2.55
C LEU A 150 -9.83 -3.64 -4.03
N LEU A 151 -10.84 -2.85 -4.44
CA LEU A 151 -10.93 -2.40 -5.82
C LEU A 151 -9.80 -1.44 -6.20
N ALA A 152 -9.30 -0.66 -5.26
CA ALA A 152 -8.30 0.39 -5.50
C ALA A 152 -6.85 -0.08 -5.32
N GLY A 153 -6.54 -0.78 -4.24
CA GLY A 153 -5.18 -1.23 -3.92
C GLY A 153 -4.58 -2.16 -4.97
N PRO A 154 -5.21 -3.30 -5.29
CA PRO A 154 -4.73 -4.19 -6.36
C PRO A 154 -4.72 -3.55 -7.74
N GLY A 155 -5.63 -2.60 -8.01
CA GLY A 155 -5.62 -1.80 -9.25
C GLY A 155 -4.33 -1.00 -9.42
N ALA A 156 -3.83 -0.40 -8.35
CA ALA A 156 -2.54 0.29 -8.38
C ALA A 156 -1.39 -0.68 -8.70
N ASN A 157 -1.32 -1.83 -8.03
CA ASN A 157 -0.30 -2.84 -8.30
C ASN A 157 -0.34 -3.31 -9.76
N LEU A 158 -1.55 -3.49 -10.34
CA LEU A 158 -1.72 -3.86 -11.74
C LEU A 158 -1.20 -2.76 -12.67
N LEU A 159 -1.49 -1.51 -12.37
CA LEU A 159 -1.04 -0.38 -13.19
C LEU A 159 0.49 -0.30 -13.20
N TRP A 160 1.15 -0.49 -12.06
CA TRP A 160 2.61 -0.55 -11.96
C TRP A 160 3.20 -1.74 -12.73
N LEU A 161 2.55 -2.91 -12.70
CA LEU A 161 2.92 -4.08 -13.49
C LEU A 161 2.84 -3.79 -14.99
N LEU A 162 1.73 -3.19 -15.43
CA LEU A 162 1.51 -2.86 -16.84
C LEU A 162 2.47 -1.74 -17.30
N ALA A 163 2.68 -0.72 -16.47
CA ALA A 163 3.64 0.33 -16.73
C ALA A 163 5.07 -0.20 -16.83
N GLY A 164 5.42 -1.21 -16.04
CA GLY A 164 6.72 -1.86 -16.12
C GLY A 164 7.03 -2.43 -17.50
N ALA A 165 6.06 -3.05 -18.12
CA ALA A 165 6.22 -3.59 -19.47
C ALA A 165 6.43 -2.48 -20.52
N TYR A 166 5.79 -1.33 -20.34
CA TYR A 166 5.83 -0.19 -21.26
C TYR A 166 7.04 0.73 -21.03
N LEU A 167 7.38 0.98 -19.76
CA LEU A 167 8.42 1.93 -19.35
C LEU A 167 9.79 1.29 -19.15
N ARG A 168 9.96 0.05 -19.56
CA ARG A 168 11.20 -0.74 -19.37
C ARG A 168 12.46 0.03 -19.74
N ARG A 169 12.46 0.72 -20.88
CA ARG A 169 13.62 1.49 -21.36
C ARG A 169 13.89 2.74 -20.53
N PHE A 170 12.83 3.43 -20.09
CA PHE A 170 12.95 4.67 -19.33
C PHE A 170 13.47 4.42 -17.91
N PHE A 171 12.92 3.44 -17.20
CA PHE A 171 13.36 3.12 -15.83
C PHE A 171 14.75 2.51 -15.77
N ALA A 172 15.17 1.76 -16.79
CA ALA A 172 16.55 1.23 -16.86
C ALA A 172 17.61 2.34 -16.90
N GLY A 173 17.31 3.46 -17.58
CA GLY A 173 18.22 4.60 -17.67
C GLY A 173 18.15 5.60 -16.50
N HIS A 174 17.07 5.57 -15.68
CA HIS A 174 16.78 6.62 -14.68
C HIS A 174 16.51 6.08 -13.28
N GLN A 175 17.07 4.92 -12.93
CA GLN A 175 16.80 4.24 -11.64
C GLN A 175 17.03 5.12 -10.42
N ARG A 176 18.10 5.91 -10.42
CA ARG A 176 18.48 6.79 -9.30
C ARG A 176 17.49 7.94 -9.11
N GLN A 177 17.01 8.54 -10.20
CA GLN A 177 16.04 9.63 -10.17
C GLN A 177 14.67 9.11 -9.74
N THR A 178 14.24 7.96 -10.27
CA THR A 178 12.99 7.31 -9.89
C THR A 178 12.97 6.97 -8.41
N ALA A 179 14.05 6.42 -7.86
CA ALA A 179 14.16 6.12 -6.43
C ALA A 179 14.06 7.38 -5.56
N ALA A 180 14.71 8.48 -5.98
CA ALA A 180 14.66 9.75 -5.26
C ALA A 180 13.24 10.33 -5.26
N VAL A 181 12.55 10.35 -6.41
CA VAL A 181 11.16 10.81 -6.52
C VAL A 181 10.23 9.97 -5.65
N CYS A 182 10.38 8.65 -5.69
CA CYS A 182 9.59 7.74 -4.88
C CYS A 182 9.80 7.92 -3.37
N ALA A 183 11.06 8.06 -2.93
CA ALA A 183 11.41 8.30 -1.54
C ALA A 183 10.85 9.65 -1.05
N SER A 184 10.95 10.70 -1.87
CA SER A 184 10.40 12.02 -1.57
C SER A 184 8.88 12.00 -1.44
N ALA A 185 8.18 11.30 -2.35
CA ALA A 185 6.73 11.14 -2.29
C ALA A 185 6.28 10.41 -1.01
N LEU A 186 6.98 9.34 -0.62
CA LEU A 186 6.69 8.62 0.63
C LEU A 186 6.96 9.49 1.86
N ALA A 187 8.03 10.27 1.87
CA ALA A 187 8.34 11.20 2.97
C ALA A 187 7.27 12.29 3.11
N LEU A 188 6.80 12.85 1.99
CA LEU A 188 5.69 13.80 1.98
C LEU A 188 4.38 13.19 2.49
N CYS A 189 4.07 11.95 2.11
CA CYS A 189 2.91 11.23 2.64
C CYS A 189 3.02 11.01 4.15
N ALA A 190 4.18 10.62 4.67
CA ALA A 190 4.41 10.46 6.10
C ALA A 190 4.22 11.78 6.85
N ALA A 191 4.77 12.87 6.33
CA ALA A 191 4.59 14.21 6.88
C ALA A 191 3.12 14.63 6.86
N TYR A 192 2.41 14.42 5.76
CA TYR A 192 0.98 14.73 5.66
C TYR A 192 0.15 13.99 6.72
N ILE A 193 0.41 12.69 6.93
CA ILE A 193 -0.29 11.87 7.96
C ILE A 193 -0.07 12.45 9.38
N VAL A 194 1.14 12.93 9.66
CA VAL A 194 1.46 13.51 11.00
C VAL A 194 0.81 14.87 11.19
N PHE A 195 0.84 15.74 10.18
CA PHE A 195 0.44 17.15 10.30
C PHE A 195 -1.02 17.42 9.94
N SER A 196 -1.68 16.54 9.16
CA SER A 196 -3.07 16.70 8.70
C SER A 196 -4.12 16.39 9.77
N SER A 197 -3.73 15.92 10.94
CA SER A 197 -4.68 15.59 12.02
C SER A 197 -4.70 16.69 13.07
N LYS A 198 -5.41 17.76 12.76
CA LYS A 198 -6.03 18.62 13.76
C LYS A 198 -7.50 18.26 13.91
#